data_673d999fd2816e0841c40f112b248bec
#
_entry.id   673d999fd2816e0841c40f112b248bec
#
_cell.length_a   1.000
_cell.length_b   1.000
_cell.length_c   1.000
_cell.angle_alpha   90.00
_cell.angle_beta   90.00
_cell.angle_gamma   90.00
#
_symmetry.space_group_name_H-M   'P 1'
#
loop_
_entity.id
_entity.type
_entity.pdbx_description
1 polymer ?
#
loop_
_entity_poly.entity_id
_entity_poly.type
_entity_poly.pdbx_seq_one_letter_code
_entity_poly.pdbx_strand_id
1 'polypeptide(L)'
;MKRSSLFTLLLFLVFVLCALFTVMTGSRVYENIQTGSDQIFYGDTSISYIENKVRQADRAGQISVREIEGRSVLCLRDDSLSQDPDVSYETCIYSDGGWLKELFTSTDSGLTLADGIDIMECGEADFKIQTHTV
;
A
#
# COMPACT_ATOMS: atom_id res chain seq x y z
N MET A 1 59.14 11.73 27.04
CA MET A 1 58.34 11.98 26.31
C MET A 1 57.35 11.30 26.75
N LYS A 2 56.94 11.62 27.35
CA LYS A 2 56.35 11.09 26.54
C LYS A 2 55.17 10.39 27.05
N ARG A 3 54.97 10.41 28.39
CA ARG A 3 53.71 10.01 29.00
C ARG A 3 52.59 10.94 28.54
N SER A 4 52.83 12.22 28.40
CA SER A 4 51.85 13.20 27.93
C SER A 4 51.51 13.00 26.44
N SER A 5 52.46 12.58 25.62
CA SER A 5 52.24 12.31 24.20
C SER A 5 51.41 11.03 23.99
N LEU A 6 51.70 9.98 24.76
CA LEU A 6 50.92 8.77 24.81
C LEU A 6 49.48 9.02 25.27
N PHE A 7 49.32 9.82 26.30
CA PHE A 7 48.03 10.19 26.84
C PHE A 7 47.18 10.95 25.81
N THR A 8 47.77 11.90 25.11
CA THR A 8 47.10 12.66 24.06
C THR A 8 46.70 11.75 22.89
N LEU A 9 47.55 10.82 22.48
CA LEU A 9 47.27 9.86 21.45
C LEU A 9 46.14 8.91 21.84
N LEU A 10 46.15 8.44 23.10
CA LEU A 10 45.07 7.59 23.60
C LEU A 10 43.75 8.32 23.68
N LEU A 11 43.75 9.58 24.12
CA LEU A 11 42.55 10.41 24.18
C LEU A 11 41.97 10.63 22.76
N PHE A 12 42.84 10.89 21.77
CA PHE A 12 42.45 11.07 20.39
C PHE A 12 41.83 9.76 19.84
N LEU A 13 42.44 8.62 20.14
CA LEU A 13 41.92 7.31 19.72
C LEU A 13 40.50 7.05 20.27
N VAL A 14 40.30 7.32 21.55
CA VAL A 14 39.00 7.18 22.21
C VAL A 14 37.95 8.11 21.55
N PHE A 15 38.34 9.33 21.27
CA PHE A 15 37.45 10.29 20.58
C PHE A 15 37.01 9.79 19.21
N VAL A 16 37.94 9.30 18.40
CA VAL A 16 37.65 8.74 17.06
C VAL A 16 36.72 7.55 17.15
N LEU A 17 36.95 6.64 18.09
CA LEU A 17 36.07 5.48 18.31
C LEU A 17 34.66 5.91 18.70
N CYS A 18 34.53 6.87 19.60
CA CYS A 18 33.21 7.41 19.99
C CYS A 18 32.48 8.04 18.82
N ALA A 19 33.19 8.81 17.99
CA ALA A 19 32.61 9.41 16.79
C ALA A 19 32.11 8.36 15.79
N LEU A 20 32.88 7.30 15.57
CA LEU A 20 32.48 6.20 14.69
C LEU A 20 31.24 5.47 15.21
N PHE A 21 31.18 5.18 16.50
CA PHE A 21 30.00 4.55 17.11
C PHE A 21 28.76 5.42 16.95
N THR A 22 28.88 6.72 17.18
CA THR A 22 27.77 7.65 17.04
C THR A 22 27.22 7.68 15.60
N VAL A 23 28.10 7.73 14.61
CA VAL A 23 27.71 7.71 13.19
C VAL A 23 27.02 6.39 12.83
N MET A 24 27.57 5.25 13.24
CA MET A 24 26.98 3.94 12.95
C MET A 24 25.58 3.81 13.60
N THR A 25 25.43 4.23 14.84
CA THR A 25 24.13 4.18 15.54
C THR A 25 23.12 5.12 14.88
N GLY A 26 23.52 6.34 14.57
CA GLY A 26 22.65 7.31 13.90
C GLY A 26 22.18 6.84 12.52
N SER A 27 23.07 6.24 11.74
CA SER A 27 22.73 5.69 10.44
C SER A 27 21.69 4.56 10.51
N ARG A 28 21.82 3.66 11.47
CA ARG A 28 20.86 2.57 11.66
C ARG A 28 19.48 3.07 12.08
N VAL A 29 19.44 4.02 13.00
CA VAL A 29 18.18 4.64 13.44
C VAL A 29 17.50 5.35 12.27
N TYR A 30 18.24 6.06 11.46
CA TYR A 30 17.71 6.75 10.29
C TYR A 30 17.11 5.78 9.27
N GLU A 31 17.81 4.69 8.95
CA GLU A 31 17.29 3.65 8.05
C GLU A 31 15.98 3.04 8.59
N ASN A 32 15.91 2.72 9.87
CA ASN A 32 14.72 2.16 10.49
C ASN A 32 13.52 3.13 10.42
N ILE A 33 13.76 4.42 10.63
CA ILE A 33 12.70 5.44 10.54
C ILE A 33 12.19 5.56 9.10
N GLN A 34 13.07 5.60 8.12
CA GLN A 34 12.66 5.66 6.70
C GLN A 34 11.83 4.45 6.29
N THR A 35 12.28 3.25 6.60
CA THR A 35 11.56 2.02 6.26
C THR A 35 10.17 2.00 6.89
N GLY A 36 10.06 2.37 8.15
CA GLY A 36 8.77 2.45 8.85
C GLY A 36 7.83 3.50 8.25
N SER A 37 8.35 4.67 7.91
CA SER A 37 7.57 5.74 7.29
C SER A 37 7.05 5.36 5.91
N ASP A 38 7.88 4.72 5.09
CA ASP A 38 7.47 4.29 3.76
C ASP A 38 6.35 3.25 3.82
N GLN A 39 6.44 2.27 4.71
CA GLN A 39 5.38 1.28 4.88
C GLN A 39 4.07 1.90 5.34
N ILE A 40 4.09 2.82 6.28
CA ILE A 40 2.90 3.52 6.75
C ILE A 40 2.31 4.38 5.63
N PHE A 41 3.14 5.09 4.89
CA PHE A 41 2.71 5.95 3.79
C PHE A 41 1.96 5.18 2.71
N TYR A 42 2.52 4.07 2.23
CA TYR A 42 1.88 3.24 1.21
C TYR A 42 0.58 2.60 1.71
N GLY A 43 0.55 2.14 2.94
CA GLY A 43 -0.65 1.59 3.55
C GLY A 43 -1.77 2.62 3.65
N ASP A 44 -1.48 3.80 4.18
CA ASP A 44 -2.46 4.88 4.33
C ASP A 44 -2.97 5.39 2.97
N THR A 45 -2.09 5.52 1.98
CA THR A 45 -2.46 5.96 0.64
C THR A 45 -3.36 4.95 -0.04
N SER A 46 -3.06 3.66 0.07
CA SER A 46 -3.89 2.59 -0.48
C SER A 46 -5.28 2.57 0.14
N ILE A 47 -5.37 2.69 1.45
CA ILE A 47 -6.64 2.74 2.18
C ILE A 47 -7.45 3.97 1.77
N SER A 48 -6.83 5.13 1.69
CA SER A 48 -7.48 6.37 1.27
C SER A 48 -8.02 6.29 -0.17
N TYR A 49 -7.27 5.67 -1.06
CA TYR A 49 -7.70 5.45 -2.43
C TYR A 49 -8.95 4.57 -2.49
N ILE A 50 -8.94 3.45 -1.78
CA ILE A 50 -10.07 2.53 -1.71
C ILE A 50 -11.28 3.21 -1.06
N GLU A 51 -11.07 3.94 0.03
CA GLU A 51 -12.13 4.67 0.71
C GLU A 51 -12.82 5.69 -0.20
N ASN A 52 -12.05 6.44 -0.98
CA ASN A 52 -12.61 7.40 -1.94
C ASN A 52 -13.43 6.70 -3.03
N LYS A 53 -12.96 5.57 -3.54
CA LYS A 53 -13.67 4.77 -4.53
C LYS A 53 -14.98 4.22 -3.96
N VAL A 54 -14.96 3.70 -2.76
CA VAL A 54 -16.15 3.18 -2.07
C VAL A 54 -17.17 4.28 -1.84
N ARG A 55 -16.75 5.47 -1.39
CA ARG A 55 -17.64 6.60 -1.19
C ARG A 55 -18.31 7.07 -2.49
N GLN A 56 -17.58 7.04 -3.61
CA GLN A 56 -18.14 7.40 -4.91
C GLN A 56 -19.22 6.40 -5.36
N ALA A 57 -19.04 5.12 -5.05
CA ALA A 57 -19.95 4.05 -5.42
C ALA A 57 -21.12 3.88 -4.44
N ASP A 58 -21.02 4.37 -3.20
CA ASP A 58 -22.00 4.17 -2.13
C ASP A 58 -23.39 4.71 -2.48
N ARG A 59 -23.45 5.77 -3.27
CA ARG A 59 -24.71 6.36 -3.75
C ARG A 59 -25.53 5.41 -4.62
N ALA A 60 -24.87 4.44 -5.22
CA ALA A 60 -25.50 3.50 -6.13
C ALA A 60 -25.96 2.20 -5.45
N GLY A 61 -25.55 1.95 -4.18
CA GLY A 61 -25.86 0.72 -3.47
C GLY A 61 -25.30 -0.54 -4.12
N GLN A 62 -24.19 -0.41 -4.87
CA GLN A 62 -23.69 -1.46 -5.76
C GLN A 62 -22.28 -1.89 -5.44
N ILE A 63 -21.94 -1.92 -4.18
CA ILE A 63 -20.65 -2.38 -3.70
C ILE A 63 -20.78 -3.86 -3.34
N SER A 64 -19.91 -4.71 -3.89
CA SER A 64 -19.85 -6.12 -3.57
C SER A 64 -18.41 -6.60 -3.44
N VAL A 65 -18.21 -7.64 -2.64
CA VAL A 65 -16.93 -8.33 -2.56
C VAL A 65 -17.15 -9.74 -3.10
N ARG A 66 -16.37 -10.10 -4.09
CA ARG A 66 -16.41 -11.42 -4.73
C ARG A 66 -15.06 -12.10 -4.61
N GLU A 67 -15.07 -13.41 -4.59
CA GLU A 67 -13.84 -14.19 -4.70
C GLU A 67 -13.69 -14.64 -6.15
N ILE A 68 -12.66 -14.17 -6.81
CA ILE A 68 -12.36 -14.48 -8.20
C ILE A 68 -10.94 -15.04 -8.26
N GLU A 69 -10.76 -16.21 -8.83
CA GLU A 69 -9.47 -16.89 -8.97
C GLU A 69 -8.73 -17.05 -7.61
N GLY A 70 -9.49 -17.28 -6.53
CA GLY A 70 -8.94 -17.42 -5.18
C GLY A 70 -8.52 -16.11 -4.52
N ARG A 71 -8.92 -14.97 -5.09
CA ARG A 71 -8.61 -13.64 -4.56
C ARG A 71 -9.88 -12.90 -4.18
N SER A 72 -9.76 -12.13 -3.11
CA SER A 72 -10.81 -11.22 -2.69
C SER A 72 -10.80 -9.98 -3.58
N VAL A 73 -11.87 -9.71 -4.28
CA VAL A 73 -12.01 -8.61 -5.23
C VAL A 73 -13.15 -7.70 -4.79
N LEU A 74 -12.84 -6.42 -4.60
CA LEU A 74 -13.85 -5.39 -4.35
C LEU A 74 -14.41 -4.91 -5.68
N CYS A 75 -15.71 -5.12 -5.90
CA CYS A 75 -16.39 -4.75 -7.13
C CYS A 75 -17.33 -3.58 -6.88
N LEU A 76 -17.15 -2.53 -7.66
CA LEU A 76 -17.94 -1.31 -7.63
C LEU A 76 -18.70 -1.20 -8.95
N ARG A 77 -19.99 -1.43 -8.92
CA ARG A 77 -20.83 -1.37 -10.11
C ARG A 77 -21.33 0.05 -10.33
N ASP A 78 -21.37 0.50 -11.56
CA ASP A 78 -21.90 1.80 -11.93
C ASP A 78 -22.82 1.69 -13.15
N ASP A 79 -24.11 1.75 -12.89
CA ASP A 79 -25.12 1.68 -13.94
C ASP A 79 -25.34 3.03 -14.62
N SER A 80 -24.82 4.12 -14.08
CA SER A 80 -25.01 5.46 -14.65
C SER A 80 -24.26 5.67 -15.96
N LEU A 81 -23.21 4.88 -16.19
CA LEU A 81 -22.41 4.96 -17.41
C LEU A 81 -23.00 4.17 -18.58
N SER A 82 -23.97 3.32 -18.31
CA SER A 82 -24.58 2.48 -19.34
C SER A 82 -25.84 3.13 -19.92
N GLN A 83 -25.89 3.20 -21.25
CA GLN A 83 -27.10 3.57 -21.99
C GLN A 83 -27.97 2.35 -22.32
N ASP A 84 -27.39 1.16 -22.19
CA ASP A 84 -28.05 -0.12 -22.45
C ASP A 84 -28.34 -0.82 -21.10
N PRO A 85 -29.63 -1.16 -20.80
CA PRO A 85 -29.98 -1.82 -19.54
C PRO A 85 -29.36 -3.20 -19.37
N ASP A 86 -28.92 -3.85 -20.44
CA ASP A 86 -28.29 -5.18 -20.39
C ASP A 86 -26.79 -5.11 -20.14
N VAL A 87 -26.18 -3.93 -20.18
CA VAL A 87 -24.73 -3.73 -19.99
C VAL A 87 -24.48 -2.97 -18.71
N SER A 88 -23.73 -3.56 -17.79
CA SER A 88 -23.27 -2.92 -16.58
C SER A 88 -21.76 -2.73 -16.59
N TYR A 89 -21.32 -1.58 -16.12
CA TYR A 89 -19.91 -1.29 -15.93
C TYR A 89 -19.51 -1.53 -14.49
N GLU A 90 -18.36 -2.10 -14.32
CA GLU A 90 -17.83 -2.51 -13.01
C GLU A 90 -16.36 -2.12 -12.87
N THR A 91 -16.00 -1.56 -11.73
CA THR A 91 -14.61 -1.36 -11.36
C THR A 91 -14.24 -2.40 -10.32
N CYS A 92 -13.27 -3.23 -10.62
CA CYS A 92 -12.78 -4.27 -9.71
C CYS A 92 -11.42 -3.85 -9.15
N ILE A 93 -11.28 -3.86 -7.84
CA ILE A 93 -10.06 -3.52 -7.13
C ILE A 93 -9.58 -4.75 -6.37
N TYR A 94 -8.31 -5.12 -6.59
CA TYR A 94 -7.71 -6.31 -5.99
C TYR A 94 -6.20 -6.15 -5.84
N SER A 95 -5.58 -7.03 -5.08
CA SER A 95 -4.11 -7.07 -4.95
C SER A 95 -3.56 -8.29 -5.68
N ASP A 96 -2.46 -8.09 -6.38
CA ASP A 96 -1.75 -9.16 -7.08
C ASP A 96 -0.25 -8.87 -7.11
N GLY A 97 0.55 -9.81 -6.60
CA GLY A 97 2.00 -9.71 -6.61
C GLY A 97 2.56 -8.49 -5.87
N GLY A 98 1.87 -8.01 -4.85
CA GLY A 98 2.28 -6.83 -4.07
C GLY A 98 1.82 -5.50 -4.67
N TRP A 99 0.99 -5.53 -5.70
CA TRP A 99 0.41 -4.35 -6.34
C TRP A 99 -1.09 -4.28 -6.15
N LEU A 100 -1.59 -3.09 -5.87
CA LEU A 100 -3.02 -2.80 -5.95
C LEU A 100 -3.38 -2.56 -7.40
N LYS A 101 -4.30 -3.35 -7.92
CA LYS A 101 -4.72 -3.27 -9.31
C LYS A 101 -6.18 -2.87 -9.43
N GLU A 102 -6.49 -2.19 -10.50
CA GLU A 102 -7.86 -1.79 -10.83
C GLU A 102 -8.19 -2.28 -12.25
N LEU A 103 -9.31 -2.95 -12.37
CA LEU A 103 -9.85 -3.39 -13.64
C LEU A 103 -11.21 -2.73 -13.86
N PHE A 104 -11.30 -1.91 -14.89
CA PHE A 104 -12.58 -1.37 -15.35
C PHE A 104 -13.10 -2.24 -16.49
N THR A 105 -14.28 -2.82 -16.31
CA THR A 105 -14.84 -3.78 -17.25
C THR A 105 -16.34 -3.61 -17.38
N SER A 106 -16.89 -4.12 -18.50
CA SER A 106 -18.32 -4.30 -18.66
C SER A 106 -18.66 -5.78 -18.56
N THR A 107 -19.93 -6.10 -18.36
CA THR A 107 -20.40 -7.49 -18.27
C THR A 107 -20.10 -8.32 -19.53
N ASP A 108 -19.94 -7.65 -20.67
CA ASP A 108 -19.70 -8.31 -21.97
C ASP A 108 -18.24 -8.26 -22.44
N SER A 109 -17.32 -7.67 -21.65
CA SER A 109 -15.97 -7.39 -22.15
C SER A 109 -15.07 -8.62 -22.24
N GLY A 110 -15.33 -9.67 -21.46
CA GLY A 110 -14.47 -10.85 -21.41
C GLY A 110 -13.10 -10.62 -20.78
N LEU A 111 -12.86 -9.46 -20.14
CA LEU A 111 -11.62 -9.15 -19.47
C LEU A 111 -11.43 -10.01 -18.21
N THR A 112 -10.18 -10.30 -17.91
CA THR A 112 -9.80 -11.07 -16.73
C THR A 112 -8.98 -10.24 -15.73
N LEU A 113 -8.73 -10.77 -14.55
CA LEU A 113 -7.89 -10.08 -13.55
C LEU A 113 -6.46 -9.79 -14.05
N ALA A 114 -5.99 -10.51 -15.07
CA ALA A 114 -4.69 -10.25 -15.69
C ALA A 114 -4.65 -8.93 -16.48
N ASP A 115 -5.81 -8.41 -16.89
CA ASP A 115 -5.92 -7.18 -17.66
C ASP A 115 -5.97 -5.92 -16.80
N GLY A 116 -5.93 -6.04 -15.48
CA GLY A 116 -5.96 -4.92 -14.55
C GLY A 116 -4.72 -4.03 -14.63
N ILE A 117 -4.91 -2.76 -14.29
CA ILE A 117 -3.85 -1.74 -14.30
C ILE A 117 -3.24 -1.64 -12.91
N ASP A 118 -1.92 -1.58 -12.83
CA ASP A 118 -1.20 -1.36 -11.58
C ASP A 118 -1.40 0.08 -11.12
N ILE A 119 -1.93 0.27 -9.92
CA ILE A 119 -2.19 1.60 -9.35
C ILE A 119 -1.05 2.00 -8.41
N MET A 120 -0.72 1.15 -7.43
CA MET A 120 0.32 1.43 -6.45
C MET A 120 0.81 0.15 -5.81
N GLU A 121 2.00 0.20 -5.23
CA GLU A 121 2.49 -0.89 -4.40
C GLU A 121 1.69 -0.98 -3.11
N CYS A 122 1.22 -2.16 -2.78
CA CYS A 122 0.60 -2.45 -1.50
C CYS A 122 0.96 -3.87 -1.07
N GLY A 123 0.72 -4.17 0.20
CA GLY A 123 0.78 -5.54 0.66
C GLY A 123 -0.41 -6.34 0.12
N GLU A 124 -0.61 -7.51 0.68
CA GLU A 124 -1.78 -8.32 0.37
C GLU A 124 -3.03 -7.62 0.91
N ALA A 125 -4.02 -7.40 0.05
CA ALA A 125 -5.29 -6.79 0.43
C ALA A 125 -6.39 -7.85 0.43
N ASP A 126 -7.14 -7.92 1.53
CA ASP A 126 -8.30 -8.79 1.69
C ASP A 126 -9.53 -7.94 2.01
N PHE A 127 -10.60 -8.13 1.25
CA PHE A 127 -11.83 -7.36 1.39
C PHE A 127 -12.93 -8.21 2.01
N LYS A 128 -13.61 -7.65 3.01
CA LYS A 128 -14.74 -8.31 3.68
C LYS A 128 -15.89 -7.32 3.87
N ILE A 129 -17.09 -7.77 3.59
CA ILE A 129 -18.29 -6.99 3.91
C ILE A 129 -18.81 -7.45 5.28
N GLN A 130 -18.92 -6.50 6.19
CA GLN A 130 -19.57 -6.72 7.47
C GLN A 130 -20.91 -6.00 7.47
N THR A 131 -21.99 -6.76 7.60
CA THR A 131 -23.30 -6.18 7.75
C THR A 131 -23.51 -5.86 9.23
N HIS A 132 -23.54 -4.57 9.57
CA HIS A 132 -23.98 -4.14 10.89
C HIS A 132 -25.50 -4.19 10.90
N THR A 133 -26.05 -5.20 11.57
CA THR A 133 -27.48 -5.17 11.93
C THR A 133 -27.62 -4.24 13.13
N VAL A 134 -28.20 -3.09 12.93
CA VAL A 134 -28.57 -2.18 14.00
C VAL A 134 -29.86 -2.69 14.65
#